data_d2e90d3a522e6651454c0007d1e661fd
#
_entry.id   d2e90d3a522e6651454c0007d1e661fd
#
_cell.length_a   1.000
_cell.length_b   1.000
_cell.length_c   1.000
_cell.angle_alpha   90.00
_cell.angle_beta   90.00
_cell.angle_gamma   90.00
#
_symmetry.space_group_name_H-M   'P 1'
#
loop_
_entity.id
_entity.type
_entity.pdbx_description
1 polymer ?
#
loop_
_entity_poly.entity_id
_entity_poly.type
_entity_poly.pdbx_seq_one_letter_code
_entity_poly.pdbx_strand_id
1 'polypeptide(L)'
;MDFTKNGFIISTEKEKLDIDLIHLFLTRTYWAEGISKEIIRRSIEGSLCFGVYENDKQAVTAGRQVGFARMITDKATFAYLADVFIIEEYRGRGLSKWLMEVIMSYPDLRGLRRMILATKDAHGLYKQFGFTPLINVDRWMHILDPDVYKR
;
A
#
# COMPACT_ATOMS: atom_id res chain seq x y z
N MET A 1 -11.81 -8.75 5.39
CA MET A 1 -12.28 -7.72 6.34
C MET A 1 -12.46 -6.42 5.59
N ASP A 2 -13.60 -5.80 5.74
CA ASP A 2 -13.96 -4.60 5.00
C ASP A 2 -14.26 -3.44 5.95
N PHE A 3 -13.86 -2.24 5.52
CA PHE A 3 -14.09 -0.97 6.22
C PHE A 3 -14.79 -0.02 5.28
N THR A 4 -15.81 0.69 5.75
CA THR A 4 -16.63 1.57 4.91
C THR A 4 -16.63 2.99 5.44
N LYS A 5 -16.48 3.97 4.57
CA LYS A 5 -16.52 5.39 4.93
C LYS A 5 -16.76 6.26 3.70
N ASN A 6 -17.73 7.18 3.81
CA ASN A 6 -17.94 8.25 2.83
C ASN A 6 -18.00 7.78 1.36
N GLY A 7 -18.69 6.67 1.10
CA GLY A 7 -18.84 6.15 -0.26
C GLY A 7 -17.67 5.33 -0.76
N PHE A 8 -16.75 4.90 0.12
CA PHE A 8 -15.62 4.05 -0.20
C PHE A 8 -15.55 2.84 0.71
N ILE A 9 -14.90 1.78 0.20
CA ILE A 9 -14.57 0.57 0.96
C ILE A 9 -13.06 0.37 0.92
N ILE A 10 -12.47 0.01 2.06
CA ILE A 10 -11.14 -0.61 2.10
C ILE A 10 -11.34 -2.08 2.42
N SER A 11 -10.77 -2.97 1.61
CA SER A 11 -10.87 -4.41 1.78
C SER A 11 -9.51 -5.08 1.75
N THR A 12 -9.35 -6.13 2.58
CA THR A 12 -8.17 -6.98 2.57
C THR A 12 -8.35 -8.25 1.75
N GLU A 13 -9.46 -8.40 1.06
CA GLU A 13 -9.74 -9.55 0.19
C GLU A 13 -8.93 -9.43 -1.12
N LYS A 14 -7.97 -10.33 -1.30
CA LYS A 14 -7.08 -10.30 -2.48
C LYS A 14 -7.81 -10.53 -3.80
N GLU A 15 -8.91 -11.27 -3.76
CA GLU A 15 -9.74 -11.56 -4.93
C GLU A 15 -10.37 -10.32 -5.55
N LYS A 16 -10.55 -9.27 -4.75
CA LYS A 16 -11.11 -7.99 -5.22
C LYS A 16 -10.08 -7.11 -5.93
N LEU A 17 -8.79 -7.42 -5.81
CA LEU A 17 -7.74 -6.56 -6.37
C LEU A 17 -7.76 -6.56 -7.89
N ASP A 18 -7.68 -5.37 -8.46
CA ASP A 18 -7.54 -5.15 -9.91
C ASP A 18 -6.06 -5.13 -10.26
N ILE A 19 -5.56 -6.27 -10.70
CA ILE A 19 -4.14 -6.43 -11.05
C ILE A 19 -3.73 -5.50 -12.17
N ASP A 20 -4.61 -5.26 -13.15
CA ASP A 20 -4.29 -4.39 -14.27
C ASP A 20 -4.14 -2.93 -13.83
N LEU A 21 -5.00 -2.46 -12.93
CA LEU A 21 -4.87 -1.13 -12.34
C LEU A 21 -3.58 -1.00 -11.53
N ILE A 22 -3.30 -1.97 -10.67
CA ILE A 22 -2.09 -1.98 -9.84
C ILE A 22 -0.84 -1.96 -10.73
N HIS A 23 -0.82 -2.79 -11.76
CA HIS A 23 0.30 -2.83 -12.71
C HIS A 23 0.46 -1.50 -13.44
N LEU A 24 -0.63 -0.96 -13.97
CA LEU A 24 -0.59 0.32 -14.70
C LEU A 24 0.00 1.44 -13.83
N PHE A 25 -0.37 1.47 -12.56
CA PHE A 25 0.15 2.48 -11.64
C PHE A 25 1.61 2.21 -11.27
N LEU A 26 1.93 1.01 -10.78
CA LEU A 26 3.25 0.71 -10.24
C LEU A 26 4.35 0.74 -11.30
N THR A 27 4.08 0.30 -12.52
CA THR A 27 5.09 0.29 -13.58
C THR A 27 5.58 1.69 -13.97
N ARG A 28 4.84 2.72 -13.57
CA ARG A 28 5.19 4.14 -13.81
C ARG A 28 5.84 4.81 -12.61
N THR A 29 5.94 4.11 -11.48
CA THR A 29 6.61 4.67 -10.29
C THR A 29 8.12 4.52 -10.39
N TYR A 30 8.84 5.39 -9.66
CA TYR A 30 10.30 5.30 -9.64
C TYR A 30 10.81 4.04 -8.94
N TRP A 31 10.04 3.47 -7.99
CA TRP A 31 10.47 2.31 -7.21
C TRP A 31 10.12 0.97 -7.86
N ALA A 32 9.23 0.96 -8.86
CA ALA A 32 8.78 -0.28 -9.51
C ALA A 32 8.67 -0.14 -11.03
N GLU A 33 9.40 0.80 -11.62
CA GLU A 33 9.40 1.03 -13.08
C GLU A 33 9.70 -0.26 -13.82
N GLY A 34 8.78 -0.64 -14.73
CA GLY A 34 8.94 -1.82 -15.54
C GLY A 34 8.52 -3.13 -14.91
N ILE A 35 7.98 -3.13 -13.69
CA ILE A 35 7.54 -4.35 -12.99
C ILE A 35 6.48 -5.11 -13.82
N SER A 36 6.61 -6.44 -13.89
CA SER A 36 5.65 -7.28 -14.60
C SER A 36 4.43 -7.63 -13.75
N LYS A 37 3.33 -7.99 -14.42
CA LYS A 37 2.12 -8.47 -13.72
C LYS A 37 2.38 -9.73 -12.92
N GLU A 38 3.24 -10.62 -13.41
CA GLU A 38 3.60 -11.84 -12.70
C GLU A 38 4.25 -11.54 -11.35
N ILE A 39 5.21 -10.61 -11.33
CA ILE A 39 5.89 -10.22 -10.09
C ILE A 39 4.90 -9.56 -9.13
N ILE A 40 4.00 -8.72 -9.65
CA ILE A 40 2.94 -8.12 -8.83
C ILE A 40 2.07 -9.20 -8.19
N ARG A 41 1.61 -10.19 -8.94
CA ARG A 41 0.79 -11.28 -8.39
C ARG A 41 1.52 -12.03 -7.28
N ARG A 42 2.78 -12.38 -7.51
CA ARG A 42 3.61 -13.07 -6.50
C ARG A 42 3.79 -12.22 -5.25
N SER A 43 4.01 -10.92 -5.40
CA SER A 43 4.16 -10.01 -4.27
C SER A 43 2.88 -9.90 -3.44
N ILE A 44 1.73 -9.90 -4.10
CA ILE A 44 0.42 -9.88 -3.43
C ILE A 44 0.19 -11.18 -2.64
N GLU A 45 0.54 -12.32 -3.19
CA GLU A 45 0.41 -13.60 -2.49
C GLU A 45 1.18 -13.61 -1.16
N GLY A 46 2.37 -13.03 -1.14
CA GLY A 46 3.24 -12.99 0.05
C GLY A 46 3.01 -11.81 0.98
N SER A 47 1.96 -11.03 0.79
CA SER A 47 1.74 -9.79 1.51
C SER A 47 0.33 -9.70 2.07
N LEU A 48 0.15 -8.82 3.05
CA LEU A 48 -1.16 -8.34 3.48
C LEU A 48 -1.50 -7.12 2.63
N CYS A 49 -2.60 -7.16 1.88
CA CYS A 49 -2.96 -6.12 0.94
C CYS A 49 -4.22 -5.39 1.34
N PHE A 50 -4.27 -4.10 1.04
CA PHE A 50 -5.41 -3.23 1.27
C PHE A 50 -5.78 -2.59 -0.05
N GLY A 51 -6.97 -2.88 -0.56
CA GLY A 51 -7.51 -2.20 -1.73
C GLY A 51 -8.51 -1.14 -1.30
N VAL A 52 -8.53 0.00 -1.98
CA VAL A 52 -9.53 1.04 -1.78
C VAL A 52 -10.45 1.05 -2.99
N TYR A 53 -11.76 1.00 -2.77
CA TYR A 53 -12.77 0.85 -3.82
C TYR A 53 -13.90 1.87 -3.65
N GLU A 54 -14.51 2.27 -4.76
CA GLU A 54 -15.78 3.00 -4.72
C GLU A 54 -16.90 2.10 -4.20
N ASN A 55 -17.74 2.62 -3.32
CA ASN A 55 -18.90 1.94 -2.76
C ASN A 55 -20.22 2.64 -3.10
N ASP A 56 -20.22 3.55 -4.05
CA ASP A 56 -21.44 4.18 -4.51
C ASP A 56 -22.12 3.27 -5.55
N LYS A 57 -23.17 2.58 -5.12
CA LYS A 57 -23.91 1.63 -5.97
C LYS A 57 -24.60 2.31 -7.16
N GLN A 58 -24.76 3.62 -7.14
CA GLN A 58 -25.36 4.39 -8.25
C GLN A 58 -24.30 4.90 -9.22
N ALA A 59 -23.02 4.89 -8.85
CA ALA A 59 -21.96 5.30 -9.75
C ALA A 59 -21.73 4.25 -10.85
N VAL A 60 -21.44 4.71 -12.06
CA VAL A 60 -21.12 3.83 -13.19
C VAL A 60 -19.91 2.95 -12.88
N THR A 61 -18.98 3.46 -12.07
CA THR A 61 -17.75 2.78 -11.69
C THR A 61 -17.80 2.18 -10.28
N ALA A 62 -19.00 1.92 -9.75
CA ALA A 62 -19.15 1.31 -8.43
C ALA A 62 -18.33 0.01 -8.34
N GLY A 63 -17.56 -0.13 -7.26
CA GLY A 63 -16.63 -1.25 -7.10
C GLY A 63 -15.26 -1.06 -7.74
N ARG A 64 -15.05 0.03 -8.47
CA ARG A 64 -13.74 0.34 -9.06
C ARG A 64 -12.69 0.53 -7.97
N GLN A 65 -11.55 -0.13 -8.15
CA GLN A 65 -10.40 0.11 -7.27
C GLN A 65 -9.79 1.49 -7.56
N VAL A 66 -9.53 2.26 -6.50
CA VAL A 66 -8.98 3.61 -6.61
C VAL A 66 -7.72 3.81 -5.79
N GLY A 67 -7.33 2.80 -5.01
CA GLY A 67 -6.13 2.88 -4.20
C GLY A 67 -5.63 1.51 -3.77
N PHE A 68 -4.43 1.49 -3.20
CA PHE A 68 -3.75 0.26 -2.80
C PHE A 68 -2.70 0.55 -1.74
N ALA A 69 -2.44 -0.45 -0.92
CA ALA A 69 -1.27 -0.53 -0.06
C ALA A 69 -0.91 -2.01 0.16
N ARG A 70 0.38 -2.27 0.25
CA ARG A 70 0.88 -3.63 0.46
C ARG A 70 1.78 -3.65 1.69
N MET A 71 1.52 -4.59 2.60
CA MET A 71 2.29 -4.74 3.82
C MET A 71 3.02 -6.09 3.78
N ILE A 72 4.35 -6.04 3.67
CA ILE A 72 5.18 -7.24 3.77
C ILE A 72 5.42 -7.50 5.25
N THR A 73 4.92 -8.61 5.77
CA THR A 73 4.91 -8.84 7.21
C THR A 73 4.82 -10.32 7.57
N ASP A 74 5.44 -10.67 8.69
CA ASP A 74 5.21 -11.96 9.37
C ASP A 74 4.00 -11.89 10.31
N LYS A 75 3.35 -10.73 10.43
CA LYS A 75 2.20 -10.48 11.32
C LYS A 75 2.51 -10.68 12.82
N ALA A 76 3.76 -10.66 13.18
CA ALA A 76 4.22 -10.92 14.54
C ALA A 76 5.31 -9.96 15.02
N THR A 77 6.32 -9.72 14.19
CA THR A 77 7.50 -8.95 14.62
C THR A 77 7.80 -7.73 13.78
N PHE A 78 7.49 -7.76 12.47
CA PHE A 78 7.99 -6.78 11.51
C PHE A 78 7.01 -6.56 10.37
N ALA A 79 6.97 -5.32 9.87
CA ALA A 79 6.24 -5.00 8.66
C ALA A 79 6.96 -3.93 7.83
N TYR A 80 6.87 -4.07 6.52
CA TYR A 80 7.36 -3.07 5.56
C TYR A 80 6.17 -2.61 4.70
N LEU A 81 5.83 -1.33 4.81
CA LEU A 81 4.75 -0.73 4.03
C LEU A 81 5.27 -0.34 2.64
N ALA A 82 4.64 -0.86 1.62
CA ALA A 82 5.05 -0.71 0.23
C ALA A 82 3.87 -0.43 -0.69
N ASP A 83 4.17 0.14 -1.87
CA ASP A 83 3.22 0.28 -2.96
C ASP A 83 1.94 1.04 -2.59
N VAL A 84 2.07 2.07 -1.78
CA VAL A 84 0.92 2.90 -1.36
C VAL A 84 0.58 3.89 -2.45
N PHE A 85 -0.67 3.87 -2.92
CA PHE A 85 -1.13 4.89 -3.86
C PHE A 85 -2.64 5.10 -3.78
N ILE A 86 -3.06 6.30 -4.16
CA ILE A 86 -4.42 6.65 -4.54
C ILE A 86 -4.33 7.21 -5.96
N ILE A 87 -5.19 6.76 -6.87
CA ILE A 87 -5.16 7.27 -8.25
C ILE A 87 -5.51 8.77 -8.26
N GLU A 88 -4.97 9.49 -9.24
CA GLU A 88 -4.98 10.95 -9.27
C GLU A 88 -6.38 11.55 -9.13
N GLU A 89 -7.36 11.00 -9.85
CA GLU A 89 -8.75 11.51 -9.84
C GLU A 89 -9.41 11.47 -8.46
N TYR A 90 -8.87 10.66 -7.53
CA TYR A 90 -9.46 10.48 -6.19
C TYR A 90 -8.62 11.11 -5.09
N ARG A 91 -7.54 11.79 -5.43
CA ARG A 91 -6.72 12.52 -4.45
C ARG A 91 -7.46 13.74 -3.90
N GLY A 92 -7.05 14.21 -2.72
CA GLY A 92 -7.67 15.35 -2.07
C GLY A 92 -8.98 15.03 -1.35
N ARG A 93 -9.33 13.78 -1.17
CA ARG A 93 -10.55 13.33 -0.49
C ARG A 93 -10.27 12.64 0.85
N GLY A 94 -9.03 12.70 1.35
CA GLY A 94 -8.66 12.09 2.62
C GLY A 94 -8.50 10.56 2.57
N LEU A 95 -8.44 9.95 1.39
CA LEU A 95 -8.35 8.49 1.25
C LEU A 95 -7.02 7.93 1.74
N SER A 96 -5.90 8.61 1.47
CA SER A 96 -4.59 8.18 1.97
C SER A 96 -4.54 8.17 3.49
N LYS A 97 -5.08 9.20 4.12
CA LYS A 97 -5.15 9.29 5.58
C LYS A 97 -6.02 8.18 6.17
N TRP A 98 -7.19 7.96 5.59
CA TRP A 98 -8.08 6.89 6.03
C TRP A 98 -7.45 5.51 5.83
N LEU A 99 -6.78 5.30 4.70
CA LEU A 99 -6.06 4.05 4.45
C LEU A 99 -5.03 3.78 5.55
N MET A 100 -4.27 4.80 5.95
CA MET A 100 -3.31 4.67 7.04
C MET A 100 -4.00 4.42 8.39
N GLU A 101 -5.13 5.07 8.67
CA GLU A 101 -5.91 4.79 9.87
C GLU A 101 -6.33 3.33 9.95
N VAL A 102 -6.81 2.78 8.85
CA VAL A 102 -7.20 1.36 8.76
C VAL A 102 -5.99 0.44 8.97
N ILE A 103 -4.88 0.71 8.29
CA ILE A 103 -3.65 -0.08 8.41
C ILE A 103 -3.16 -0.08 9.87
N MET A 104 -3.06 1.08 10.49
CA MET A 104 -2.53 1.20 11.86
C MET A 104 -3.44 0.58 12.92
N SER A 105 -4.72 0.40 12.62
CA SER A 105 -5.67 -0.25 13.52
C SER A 105 -5.90 -1.74 13.19
N TYR A 106 -5.32 -2.24 12.11
CA TYR A 106 -5.55 -3.61 11.67
C TYR A 106 -4.99 -4.62 12.68
N PRO A 107 -5.77 -5.63 13.10
CA PRO A 107 -5.36 -6.52 14.19
C PRO A 107 -4.02 -7.23 13.99
N ASP A 108 -3.75 -7.72 12.77
CA ASP A 108 -2.51 -8.44 12.44
C ASP A 108 -1.26 -7.56 12.49
N LEU A 109 -1.43 -6.25 12.55
CA LEU A 109 -0.32 -5.29 12.56
C LEU A 109 -0.11 -4.64 13.92
N ARG A 110 -0.81 -5.13 14.95
CA ARG A 110 -0.63 -4.64 16.31
C ARG A 110 0.49 -5.41 17.02
N GLY A 111 1.23 -4.70 17.87
CA GLY A 111 2.26 -5.31 18.70
C GLY A 111 3.53 -5.68 17.95
N LEU A 112 3.71 -5.23 16.72
CA LEU A 112 4.97 -5.43 16.00
C LEU A 112 6.09 -4.63 16.66
N ARG A 113 7.28 -5.21 16.69
CA ARG A 113 8.46 -4.50 17.19
C ARG A 113 8.83 -3.33 16.27
N ARG A 114 8.65 -3.50 14.96
CA ARG A 114 9.02 -2.47 13.98
C ARG A 114 8.13 -2.52 12.76
N MET A 115 7.73 -1.34 12.33
CA MET A 115 7.11 -1.12 11.03
C MET A 115 7.94 -0.06 10.31
N ILE A 116 8.38 -0.33 9.09
CA ILE A 116 9.19 0.60 8.32
C ILE A 116 8.55 0.92 6.97
N LEU A 117 8.97 2.01 6.39
CA LEU A 117 8.65 2.41 5.03
C LEU A 117 9.78 3.27 4.48
N ALA A 118 9.81 3.43 3.18
CA ALA A 118 10.66 4.40 2.52
C ALA A 118 9.76 5.31 1.66
N THR A 119 9.98 6.61 1.72
CA THR A 119 9.23 7.58 0.93
C THR A 119 10.15 8.71 0.49
N LYS A 120 9.91 9.21 -0.71
CA LYS A 120 10.65 10.35 -1.24
C LYS A 120 10.07 11.68 -0.74
N ASP A 121 8.74 11.76 -0.63
CA ASP A 121 8.03 13.05 -0.50
C ASP A 121 6.79 13.02 0.42
N ALA A 122 6.48 11.91 1.06
CA ALA A 122 5.27 11.78 1.88
C ALA A 122 5.54 11.69 3.39
N HIS A 123 6.68 12.16 3.86
CA HIS A 123 7.04 12.12 5.29
C HIS A 123 5.98 12.77 6.18
N GLY A 124 5.38 13.87 5.72
CA GLY A 124 4.34 14.58 6.48
C GLY A 124 3.10 13.74 6.75
N LEU A 125 2.69 12.91 5.79
CA LEU A 125 1.58 11.97 5.98
C LEU A 125 1.93 10.94 7.07
N TYR A 126 3.06 10.28 6.93
CA TYR A 126 3.42 9.17 7.81
C TYR A 126 3.77 9.62 9.23
N LYS A 127 4.32 10.81 9.40
CA LYS A 127 4.55 11.38 10.75
C LYS A 127 3.28 11.47 11.56
N GLN A 128 2.13 11.74 10.94
CA GLN A 128 0.84 11.80 11.63
C GLN A 128 0.44 10.48 12.28
N PHE A 129 1.03 9.37 11.84
CA PHE A 129 0.74 8.02 12.32
C PHE A 129 1.86 7.43 13.18
N GLY A 130 2.80 8.27 13.62
CA GLY A 130 3.85 7.86 14.54
C GLY A 130 5.15 7.38 13.89
N PHE A 131 5.27 7.47 12.57
CA PHE A 131 6.53 7.17 11.89
C PHE A 131 7.55 8.28 12.16
N THR A 132 8.76 7.88 12.47
CA THR A 132 9.89 8.77 12.71
C THR A 132 11.04 8.38 11.79
N PRO A 133 12.01 9.27 11.57
CA PRO A 133 13.23 8.88 10.85
C PRO A 133 13.85 7.64 11.48
N LEU A 134 14.37 6.75 10.63
CA LEU A 134 15.00 5.52 11.07
C LEU A 134 16.25 5.85 11.90
N ILE A 135 16.28 5.40 13.15
CA ILE A 135 17.44 5.59 14.03
C ILE A 135 18.50 4.53 13.77
N ASN A 136 19.75 4.84 14.09
CA ASN A 136 20.88 3.93 13.91
C ASN A 136 20.98 3.41 12.46
N VAL A 137 20.84 4.30 11.50
CA VAL A 137 20.83 3.95 10.07
C VAL A 137 22.12 3.22 9.65
N ASP A 138 23.22 3.45 10.35
CA ASP A 138 24.48 2.76 10.13
C ASP A 138 24.44 1.26 10.41
N ARG A 139 23.41 0.79 11.14
CA ARG A 139 23.20 -0.65 11.39
C ARG A 139 22.44 -1.36 10.27
N TRP A 140 21.85 -0.59 9.36
CA TRP A 140 21.03 -1.13 8.28
C TRP A 140 21.89 -1.33 7.04
N MET A 141 21.73 -2.49 6.42
CA MET A 141 22.41 -2.83 5.17
C MET A 141 21.38 -3.39 4.19
N HIS A 142 21.61 -3.21 2.91
CA HIS A 142 20.74 -3.74 1.89
C HIS A 142 21.53 -4.34 0.72
N ILE A 143 20.85 -5.18 -0.04
CA ILE A 143 21.26 -5.54 -1.41
C ILE A 143 20.15 -4.98 -2.30
N LEU A 144 20.51 -4.09 -3.19
CA LEU A 144 19.58 -3.45 -4.10
C LEU A 144 19.98 -3.74 -5.54
N ASP A 145 19.05 -4.23 -6.34
CA ASP A 145 19.19 -4.29 -7.79
C ASP A 145 18.20 -3.29 -8.40
N PRO A 146 18.64 -2.06 -8.70
CA PRO A 146 17.71 -1.02 -9.18
C PRO A 146 17.18 -1.31 -10.58
N ASP A 147 17.80 -2.21 -11.32
CA ASP A 147 17.45 -2.52 -12.71
C ASP A 147 16.74 -3.87 -12.87
N VAL A 148 16.34 -4.52 -11.77
CA VAL A 148 15.81 -5.89 -11.81
C VAL A 148 14.55 -6.01 -12.70
N TYR A 149 13.71 -4.99 -12.75
CA TYR A 149 12.49 -5.00 -13.56
C TYR A 149 12.70 -4.56 -15.01
N LYS A 150 13.89 -4.15 -15.36
CA LYS A 150 14.26 -3.69 -16.71
C LYS A 150 14.93 -4.77 -17.54
N ARG A 151 15.11 -5.97 -16.99
CA ARG A 151 15.77 -7.11 -17.64
C ARG A 151 14.77 -8.02 -18.30
#